data_d84e38efa6cf79c7fa9d32bece6dd60c
#
_entry.id   d84e38efa6cf79c7fa9d32bece6dd60c
#
_cell.length_a   1.000
_cell.length_b   1.000
_cell.length_c   1.000
_cell.angle_alpha   90.00
_cell.angle_beta   90.00
_cell.angle_gamma   90.00
#
_symmetry.space_group_name_H-M   'P 1'
#
loop_
_entity.id
_entity.type
_entity.pdbx_description
1 polymer ?
#
loop_
_entity_poly.entity_id
_entity_poly.type
_entity_poly.pdbx_seq_one_letter_code
_entity_poly.pdbx_strand_id
1 'polypeptide(L)'
;VSSVDIGGQSQFRSLWVEDMFIRRPNVVFFIVDHRVLNYPQFTQESVASLSYLVDAIVGKHYPQSLSRKARKNAKAGYRPDMFCFLINKMDIWWTPQAQYLWDNGLQREHPIVYPFRQELRRLRKAGIQADVEAISAQHGMNVEKVMIKLIESL
;
A
#
# COMPACT_ATOMS: atom_id res chain seq x y z
N VAL A 1 4.36 19.11 -4.48
CA VAL A 1 4.12 17.68 -4.27
C VAL A 1 4.73 16.93 -5.44
N SER A 2 5.68 16.03 -5.19
CA SER A 2 6.22 15.13 -6.21
C SER A 2 5.70 13.72 -5.97
N SER A 3 5.20 13.07 -7.01
CA SER A 3 4.83 11.66 -6.97
C SER A 3 5.66 10.86 -7.96
N VAL A 4 5.88 9.59 -7.66
CA VAL A 4 6.55 8.64 -8.54
C VAL A 4 5.69 7.40 -8.62
N ASP A 5 5.35 7.00 -9.83
CA ASP A 5 4.73 5.73 -10.12
C ASP A 5 5.81 4.72 -10.54
N ILE A 6 5.84 3.59 -9.89
CA ILE A 6 6.76 2.50 -10.19
C ILE A 6 5.95 1.28 -10.59
N GLY A 7 6.26 0.70 -11.74
CA GLY A 7 5.52 -0.44 -12.29
C GLY A 7 5.29 -1.57 -11.29
N GLY A 8 4.06 -2.10 -11.29
CA GLY A 8 3.55 -3.05 -10.28
C GLY A 8 4.01 -4.51 -10.41
N GLN A 9 4.91 -4.84 -11.33
CA GLN A 9 5.34 -6.22 -11.56
C GLN A 9 6.40 -6.67 -10.54
N SER A 10 6.37 -7.95 -10.19
CA SER A 10 7.25 -8.54 -9.16
C SER A 10 8.75 -8.33 -9.41
N GLN A 11 9.16 -8.25 -10.67
CA GLN A 11 10.55 -7.97 -11.06
C GLN A 11 11.05 -6.58 -10.62
N PHE A 12 10.14 -5.64 -10.32
CA PHE A 12 10.48 -4.28 -9.90
C PHE A 12 10.50 -4.10 -8.37
N ARG A 13 10.25 -5.14 -7.58
CA ARG A 13 10.16 -5.04 -6.10
C ARG A 13 11.41 -4.40 -5.47
N SER A 14 12.59 -4.75 -5.95
CA SER A 14 13.83 -4.16 -5.45
C SER A 14 13.95 -2.68 -5.79
N LEU A 15 13.42 -2.25 -6.94
CA LEU A 15 13.38 -0.84 -7.34
C LEU A 15 12.42 -0.03 -6.49
N TRP A 16 11.28 -0.60 -6.06
CA TRP A 16 10.37 0.07 -5.14
C TRP A 16 11.06 0.41 -3.82
N VAL A 17 11.78 -0.54 -3.26
CA VAL A 17 12.51 -0.34 -2.01
C VAL A 17 13.65 0.64 -2.18
N GLU A 18 14.40 0.54 -3.28
CA GLU A 18 15.47 1.48 -3.63
C GLU A 18 14.95 2.91 -3.70
N ASP A 19 13.89 3.14 -4.50
CA ASP A 19 13.33 4.47 -4.71
C ASP A 19 12.73 5.05 -3.44
N MET A 20 12.02 4.24 -2.66
CA MET A 20 11.47 4.63 -1.36
C MET A 20 12.58 5.13 -0.42
N PHE A 21 13.69 4.43 -0.29
CA PHE A 21 14.78 4.86 0.58
C PHE A 21 15.58 6.05 0.03
N ILE A 22 15.66 6.21 -1.29
CA ILE A 22 16.32 7.38 -1.89
C ILE A 22 15.47 8.64 -1.70
N ARG A 23 14.17 8.55 -2.00
CA ARG A 23 13.26 9.71 -2.03
C ARG A 23 12.65 10.04 -0.68
N ARG A 24 12.53 9.05 0.19
CA ARG A 24 11.96 9.21 1.54
C ARG A 24 10.55 9.83 1.52
N PRO A 25 9.59 9.25 0.78
CA PRO A 25 8.24 9.80 0.71
C PRO A 25 7.53 9.74 2.08
N ASN A 26 6.73 10.76 2.38
CA ASN A 26 5.89 10.73 3.59
C ASN A 26 4.76 9.69 3.47
N VAL A 27 4.23 9.50 2.27
CA VAL A 27 3.15 8.54 2.00
C VAL A 27 3.60 7.51 0.96
N VAL A 28 3.33 6.25 1.24
CA VAL A 28 3.49 5.14 0.29
C VAL A 28 2.13 4.57 -0.06
N PHE A 29 1.82 4.50 -1.35
CA PHE A 29 0.62 3.83 -1.86
C PHE A 29 0.95 2.43 -2.34
N PHE A 30 0.16 1.46 -1.95
CA PHE A 30 0.16 0.12 -2.53
C PHE A 30 -1.21 -0.13 -3.15
N ILE A 31 -1.24 -0.32 -4.47
CA ILE A 31 -2.49 -0.35 -5.23
C ILE A 31 -2.80 -1.76 -5.69
N VAL A 32 -4.01 -2.22 -5.41
CA VAL A 32 -4.60 -3.45 -5.93
C VAL A 32 -5.96 -3.15 -6.58
N ASP A 33 -6.56 -4.11 -7.24
CA ASP A 33 -7.90 -3.97 -7.81
C ASP A 33 -8.76 -5.24 -7.61
N HIS A 34 -9.93 -5.25 -8.24
CA HIS A 34 -10.95 -6.31 -8.15
C HIS A 34 -10.43 -7.72 -8.45
N ARG A 35 -9.29 -7.87 -9.15
CA ARG A 35 -8.70 -9.18 -9.46
C ARG A 35 -8.33 -9.97 -8.21
N VAL A 36 -8.11 -9.30 -7.08
CA VAL A 36 -7.90 -9.96 -5.79
C VAL A 36 -9.06 -10.89 -5.43
N LEU A 37 -10.28 -10.55 -5.82
CA LEU A 37 -11.48 -11.37 -5.51
C LEU A 37 -11.60 -12.64 -6.36
N ASN A 38 -11.10 -12.61 -7.59
CA ASN A 38 -11.42 -13.61 -8.60
C ASN A 38 -10.21 -14.39 -9.14
N TYR A 39 -8.98 -13.91 -8.86
CA TYR A 39 -7.76 -14.49 -9.40
C TYR A 39 -6.76 -14.83 -8.29
N PRO A 40 -6.76 -16.09 -7.78
CA PRO A 40 -5.90 -16.51 -6.66
C PRO A 40 -4.41 -16.24 -6.89
N GLN A 41 -3.92 -16.44 -8.12
CA GLN A 41 -2.52 -16.16 -8.45
C GLN A 41 -2.18 -14.67 -8.32
N PHE A 42 -3.06 -13.79 -8.79
CA PHE A 42 -2.91 -12.34 -8.64
C PHE A 42 -2.86 -11.94 -7.16
N THR A 43 -3.73 -12.55 -6.35
CA THR A 43 -3.76 -12.32 -4.90
C THR A 43 -2.46 -12.77 -4.24
N GLN A 44 -1.95 -13.96 -4.56
CA GLN A 44 -0.69 -14.48 -4.01
C GLN A 44 0.50 -13.59 -4.36
N GLU A 45 0.60 -13.15 -5.62
CA GLU A 45 1.66 -12.25 -6.07
C GLU A 45 1.57 -10.88 -5.40
N SER A 46 0.36 -10.35 -5.24
CA SER A 46 0.13 -9.06 -4.57
C SER A 46 0.48 -9.12 -3.08
N VAL A 47 0.10 -10.20 -2.39
CA VAL A 47 0.48 -10.43 -0.98
C VAL A 47 2.00 -10.55 -0.84
N ALA A 48 2.66 -11.31 -1.71
CA ALA A 48 4.11 -11.45 -1.70
C ALA A 48 4.82 -10.11 -1.98
N SER A 49 4.27 -9.29 -2.86
CA SER A 49 4.79 -7.95 -3.17
C SER A 49 4.65 -7.00 -1.98
N LEU A 50 3.49 -7.00 -1.33
CA LEU A 50 3.26 -6.21 -0.13
C LEU A 50 4.18 -6.67 1.01
N SER A 51 4.30 -7.98 1.23
CA SER A 51 5.17 -8.53 2.27
C SER A 51 6.64 -8.10 2.06
N TYR A 52 7.12 -8.15 0.83
CA TYR A 52 8.46 -7.70 0.48
C TYR A 52 8.70 -6.23 0.82
N LEU A 53 7.74 -5.35 0.47
CA LEU A 53 7.81 -3.93 0.78
C LEU A 53 7.74 -3.67 2.30
N VAL A 54 6.83 -4.35 2.98
CA VAL A 54 6.67 -4.24 4.44
C VAL A 54 7.91 -4.72 5.18
N ASP A 55 8.55 -5.81 4.75
CA ASP A 55 9.81 -6.29 5.33
C ASP A 55 10.91 -5.22 5.29
N ALA A 56 11.00 -4.48 4.18
CA ALA A 56 11.94 -3.37 4.08
C ALA A 56 11.55 -2.18 4.98
N ILE A 57 10.28 -1.82 5.00
CA ILE A 57 9.78 -0.69 5.80
C ILE A 57 9.97 -0.95 7.30
N VAL A 58 9.69 -2.16 7.78
CA VAL A 58 9.85 -2.50 9.21
C VAL A 58 11.29 -2.88 9.59
N GLY A 59 12.21 -2.90 8.62
CA GLY A 59 13.62 -3.17 8.84
C GLY A 59 13.98 -4.65 9.02
N LYS A 60 13.11 -5.57 8.61
CA LYS A 60 13.35 -7.00 8.72
C LYS A 60 14.27 -7.53 7.62
N HIS A 61 14.13 -7.02 6.41
CA HIS A 61 14.90 -7.44 5.25
C HIS A 61 15.11 -6.29 4.27
N TYR A 62 16.33 -6.17 3.75
CA TYR A 62 16.67 -5.21 2.70
C TYR A 62 17.26 -5.93 1.49
N PRO A 63 16.89 -5.51 0.25
CA PRO A 63 17.53 -6.04 -0.95
C PRO A 63 19.05 -5.84 -0.92
N GLN A 64 19.81 -6.85 -1.34
CA GLN A 64 21.26 -6.73 -1.44
C GLN A 64 21.70 -5.70 -2.49
N SER A 65 20.84 -5.46 -3.49
CA SER A 65 21.06 -4.52 -4.59
C SER A 65 20.94 -3.03 -4.21
N LEU A 66 20.57 -2.71 -2.95
CA LEU A 66 20.43 -1.32 -2.53
C LEU A 66 21.71 -0.52 -2.73
N SER A 67 21.59 0.65 -3.36
CA SER A 67 22.65 1.63 -3.49
C SER A 67 23.16 2.10 -2.12
N ARG A 68 24.35 2.69 -2.10
CA ARG A 68 24.94 3.25 -0.86
C ARG A 68 24.03 4.28 -0.19
N LYS A 69 23.36 5.14 -1.00
CA LYS A 69 22.44 6.18 -0.51
C LYS A 69 21.20 5.56 0.13
N ALA A 70 20.53 4.65 -0.58
CA ALA A 70 19.35 3.95 -0.07
C ALA A 70 19.67 3.18 1.22
N ARG A 71 20.77 2.44 1.25
CA ARG A 71 21.24 1.69 2.42
C ARG A 71 21.54 2.60 3.62
N LYS A 72 22.12 3.78 3.39
CA LYS A 72 22.36 4.78 4.43
C LYS A 72 21.05 5.23 5.07
N ASN A 73 20.06 5.58 4.24
CA ASN A 73 18.75 6.05 4.70
C ASN A 73 17.96 4.94 5.42
N ALA A 74 18.02 3.70 4.93
CA ALA A 74 17.44 2.55 5.61
C ALA A 74 18.04 2.34 7.00
N LYS A 75 19.37 2.36 7.12
CA LYS A 75 20.09 2.25 8.41
C LYS A 75 19.85 3.44 9.34
N ALA A 76 19.57 4.62 8.80
CA ALA A 76 19.19 5.81 9.57
C ALA A 76 17.75 5.73 10.12
N GLY A 77 17.02 4.64 9.85
CA GLY A 77 15.69 4.39 10.39
C GLY A 77 14.58 5.14 9.67
N TYR A 78 14.79 5.58 8.42
CA TYR A 78 13.71 6.18 7.63
C TYR A 78 12.53 5.21 7.52
N ARG A 79 11.33 5.73 7.76
CA ARG A 79 10.03 5.08 7.53
C ARG A 79 9.05 6.13 7.00
N PRO A 80 8.10 5.75 6.13
CA PRO A 80 7.02 6.65 5.76
C PRO A 80 6.14 6.97 6.98
N ASP A 81 5.53 8.14 7.01
CA ASP A 81 4.57 8.53 8.03
C ASP A 81 3.27 7.74 7.87
N MET A 82 2.89 7.52 6.62
CA MET A 82 1.65 6.85 6.25
C MET A 82 1.85 5.81 5.14
N PHE A 83 1.12 4.71 5.26
CA PHE A 83 0.96 3.70 4.23
C PHE A 83 -0.51 3.59 3.83
N CYS A 84 -0.84 3.85 2.58
CA CYS A 84 -2.20 3.74 2.07
C CYS A 84 -2.35 2.51 1.18
N PHE A 85 -3.11 1.52 1.65
CA PHE A 85 -3.54 0.38 0.85
C PHE A 85 -4.76 0.80 0.03
N LEU A 86 -4.56 1.00 -1.27
CA LEU A 86 -5.54 1.58 -2.16
C LEU A 86 -6.16 0.52 -3.05
N ILE A 87 -7.49 0.39 -3.02
CA ILE A 87 -8.21 -0.58 -3.83
C ILE A 87 -8.91 0.18 -4.96
N ASN A 88 -8.39 0.00 -6.17
CA ASN A 88 -8.93 0.65 -7.36
C ASN A 88 -10.12 -0.12 -7.95
N LYS A 89 -10.79 0.49 -8.93
CA LYS A 89 -11.95 -0.05 -9.66
C LYS A 89 -13.12 -0.40 -8.72
N MET A 90 -13.38 0.47 -7.72
CA MET A 90 -14.50 0.27 -6.81
C MET A 90 -15.86 0.20 -7.55
N ASP A 91 -15.98 0.83 -8.72
CA ASP A 91 -17.13 0.75 -9.60
C ASP A 91 -17.49 -0.68 -10.03
N ILE A 92 -16.54 -1.63 -9.96
CA ILE A 92 -16.74 -3.03 -10.34
C ILE A 92 -17.12 -3.92 -9.13
N TRP A 93 -16.53 -3.66 -7.94
CA TRP A 93 -16.64 -4.57 -6.81
C TRP A 93 -17.40 -4.00 -5.60
N TRP A 94 -17.75 -2.71 -5.62
CA TRP A 94 -18.43 -2.05 -4.51
C TRP A 94 -19.87 -2.57 -4.33
N THR A 95 -20.23 -2.88 -3.10
CA THR A 95 -21.55 -3.40 -2.73
C THR A 95 -22.07 -2.67 -1.49
N PRO A 96 -23.39 -2.78 -1.15
CA PRO A 96 -23.90 -2.26 0.12
C PRO A 96 -23.18 -2.83 1.34
N GLN A 97 -22.71 -4.08 1.29
CA GLN A 97 -21.89 -4.67 2.35
C GLN A 97 -20.52 -3.98 2.45
N ALA A 98 -19.87 -3.70 1.32
CA ALA A 98 -18.62 -2.93 1.31
C ALA A 98 -18.83 -1.54 1.92
N GLN A 99 -19.89 -0.84 1.53
CA GLN A 99 -20.25 0.45 2.11
C GLN A 99 -20.38 0.36 3.63
N TYR A 100 -21.13 -0.62 4.15
CA TYR A 100 -21.27 -0.83 5.59
C TYR A 100 -19.93 -1.03 6.28
N LEU A 101 -19.04 -1.85 5.72
CA LEU A 101 -17.72 -2.13 6.30
C LEU A 101 -16.85 -0.87 6.34
N TRP A 102 -16.87 -0.05 5.29
CA TRP A 102 -16.11 1.21 5.25
C TRP A 102 -16.66 2.25 6.21
N ASP A 103 -17.98 2.40 6.30
CA ASP A 103 -18.63 3.34 7.19
C ASP A 103 -18.39 3.01 8.68
N ASN A 104 -18.15 1.75 9.00
CA ASN A 104 -17.92 1.27 10.37
C ASN A 104 -16.46 0.99 10.71
N GLY A 105 -15.50 1.31 9.83
CA GLY A 105 -14.07 1.08 10.09
C GLY A 105 -13.67 -0.40 10.06
N LEU A 106 -14.46 -1.25 9.40
CA LEU A 106 -14.28 -2.70 9.33
C LEU A 106 -13.72 -3.16 7.96
N GLN A 107 -13.04 -2.30 7.23
CA GLN A 107 -12.54 -2.57 5.87
C GLN A 107 -11.75 -3.89 5.77
N ARG A 108 -11.05 -4.26 6.84
CA ARG A 108 -10.20 -5.47 6.88
C ARG A 108 -10.97 -6.78 6.84
N GLU A 109 -12.26 -6.73 7.14
CA GLU A 109 -13.15 -7.89 7.08
C GLU A 109 -13.64 -8.15 5.66
N HIS A 110 -13.50 -7.18 4.74
CA HIS A 110 -13.88 -7.36 3.36
C HIS A 110 -12.94 -8.35 2.66
N PRO A 111 -13.47 -9.30 1.82
CA PRO A 111 -12.67 -10.30 1.13
C PRO A 111 -11.50 -9.74 0.31
N ILE A 112 -11.64 -8.54 -0.25
CA ILE A 112 -10.59 -7.89 -1.04
C ILE A 112 -9.41 -7.39 -0.18
N VAL A 113 -9.62 -7.15 1.10
CA VAL A 113 -8.58 -6.66 2.04
C VAL A 113 -8.03 -7.79 2.90
N TYR A 114 -8.86 -8.78 3.20
CA TYR A 114 -8.54 -9.86 4.11
C TYR A 114 -7.19 -10.57 3.86
N PRO A 115 -6.78 -10.87 2.61
CA PRO A 115 -5.48 -11.50 2.35
C PRO A 115 -4.28 -10.67 2.82
N PHE A 116 -4.44 -9.34 2.91
CA PHE A 116 -3.37 -8.39 3.22
C PHE A 116 -3.33 -7.95 4.69
N ARG A 117 -4.30 -8.37 5.49
CA ARG A 117 -4.51 -7.90 6.87
C ARG A 117 -3.30 -8.10 7.78
N GLN A 118 -2.53 -9.16 7.56
CA GLN A 118 -1.34 -9.45 8.36
C GLN A 118 -0.26 -8.38 8.12
N GLU A 119 -0.03 -8.01 6.88
CA GLU A 119 0.97 -7.02 6.50
C GLU A 119 0.57 -5.61 6.98
N LEU A 120 -0.70 -5.26 6.84
CA LEU A 120 -1.24 -4.01 7.38
C LEU A 120 -1.11 -3.94 8.92
N ARG A 121 -1.28 -5.08 9.62
CA ARG A 121 -1.05 -5.17 11.06
C ARG A 121 0.42 -4.97 11.42
N ARG A 122 1.34 -5.53 10.62
CA ARG A 122 2.79 -5.36 10.82
C ARG A 122 3.21 -3.89 10.72
N LEU A 123 2.71 -3.17 9.72
CA LEU A 123 2.94 -1.73 9.58
C LEU A 123 2.50 -0.95 10.83
N ARG A 124 1.28 -1.20 11.30
CA ARG A 124 0.75 -0.52 12.51
C ARG A 124 1.53 -0.85 13.77
N LYS A 125 1.96 -2.09 13.95
CA LYS A 125 2.83 -2.49 15.07
C LYS A 125 4.19 -1.78 15.01
N ALA A 126 4.64 -1.39 13.81
CA ALA A 126 5.85 -0.61 13.62
C ALA A 126 5.64 0.91 13.79
N GLY A 127 4.44 1.35 14.18
CA GLY A 127 4.09 2.75 14.40
C GLY A 127 3.74 3.52 13.13
N ILE A 128 3.49 2.83 12.01
CA ILE A 128 3.12 3.46 10.74
C ILE A 128 1.60 3.49 10.61
N GLN A 129 1.04 4.64 10.32
CA GLN A 129 -0.37 4.75 10.00
C GLN A 129 -0.66 3.96 8.71
N ALA A 130 -1.48 2.92 8.79
CA ALA A 130 -1.84 2.08 7.65
C ALA A 130 -3.35 2.16 7.39
N ASP A 131 -3.71 2.91 6.37
CA ASP A 131 -5.09 3.13 5.96
C ASP A 131 -5.47 2.25 4.76
N VAL A 132 -6.76 1.93 4.67
CA VAL A 132 -7.36 1.16 3.57
C VAL A 132 -8.45 2.00 2.93
N GLU A 133 -8.25 2.33 1.66
CA GLU A 133 -9.18 3.18 0.92
C GLU A 133 -9.59 2.55 -0.42
N ALA A 134 -10.79 2.88 -0.89
CA ALA A 134 -11.36 2.40 -2.13
C ALA A 134 -11.62 3.57 -3.09
N ILE A 135 -11.19 3.42 -4.33
CA ILE A 135 -11.38 4.43 -5.39
C ILE A 135 -11.77 3.78 -6.72
N SER A 136 -12.31 4.60 -7.64
CA SER A 136 -12.28 4.32 -9.07
C SER A 136 -11.54 5.44 -9.79
N ALA A 137 -10.29 5.19 -10.17
CA ALA A 137 -9.48 6.17 -10.86
C ALA A 137 -10.07 6.55 -12.23
N GLN A 138 -10.69 5.58 -12.92
CA GLN A 138 -11.31 5.80 -14.22
C GLN A 138 -12.51 6.76 -14.16
N HIS A 139 -13.32 6.66 -13.10
CA HIS A 139 -14.54 7.45 -12.92
C HIS A 139 -14.41 8.58 -11.89
N GLY A 140 -13.21 8.80 -11.35
CA GLY A 140 -12.96 9.80 -10.32
C GLY A 140 -13.66 9.54 -8.97
N MET A 141 -14.28 8.36 -8.80
CA MET A 141 -15.05 8.04 -7.59
C MET A 141 -14.12 7.97 -6.38
N ASN A 142 -14.45 8.71 -5.36
CA ASN A 142 -13.73 8.74 -4.07
C ASN A 142 -12.29 9.26 -4.12
N VAL A 143 -11.76 9.60 -5.28
CA VAL A 143 -10.35 10.01 -5.45
C VAL A 143 -10.08 11.30 -4.67
N GLU A 144 -10.88 12.33 -4.89
CA GLU A 144 -10.72 13.63 -4.22
C GLU A 144 -10.84 13.48 -2.69
N LYS A 145 -11.84 12.76 -2.21
CA LYS A 145 -12.07 12.51 -0.77
C LYS A 145 -10.86 11.82 -0.12
N VAL A 146 -10.31 10.80 -0.78
CA VAL A 146 -9.15 10.07 -0.28
C VAL A 146 -7.92 10.97 -0.28
N MET A 147 -7.70 11.76 -1.33
CA MET A 147 -6.55 12.67 -1.39
C MET A 147 -6.63 13.78 -0.35
N ILE A 148 -7.81 14.38 -0.11
CA ILE A 148 -8.00 15.37 0.95
C ILE A 148 -7.68 14.76 2.32
N LYS A 149 -8.26 13.59 2.63
CA LYS A 149 -8.01 12.89 3.89
C LYS A 149 -6.52 12.64 4.13
N LEU A 150 -5.80 12.22 3.10
CA LEU A 150 -4.35 11.94 3.20
C LEU A 150 -3.54 13.23 3.43
N ILE A 151 -3.90 14.32 2.76
CA ILE A 151 -3.22 15.62 2.94
C ILE A 151 -3.47 16.17 4.35
N GLU A 152 -4.67 16.04 4.87
CA GLU A 152 -5.03 16.50 6.23
C GLU A 152 -4.35 15.66 7.34
N SER A 153 -3.89 14.45 7.01
CA SER A 153 -3.22 13.54 7.94
C SER A 153 -1.70 13.71 8.00
N LEU A 154 -1.12 14.50 7.09
CA LEU A 154 0.32 14.82 7.03
C LEU A 154 0.67 16.08 7.82
#